data_6c637ef609766f7ea493512f6a5d8283
#
_entry.id   6c637ef609766f7ea493512f6a5d8283
#
_cell.length_a   1.000
_cell.length_b   1.000
_cell.length_c   1.000
_cell.angle_alpha   90.00
_cell.angle_beta   90.00
_cell.angle_gamma   90.00
#
_symmetry.space_group_name_H-M   'P 1'
#
loop_
_entity.id
_entity.type
_entity.pdbx_description
1 polymer ?
#
loop_
_entity_poly.entity_id
_entity_poly.type
_entity_poly.pdbx_seq_one_letter_code
_entity_poly.pdbx_strand_id
1 'polypeptide(L)'
;ITSGSESYRPQRFEGGGMRFLRFKRWLTEIKQSCDGIDCLHFEEVRRHVSTDAAHAYGGFLATLTAWCEHHQIPYQGVPVGTIKKHVTGQGHAGKDDVIASIIARGYAPVDDNEADALALLHWAIQFHDDAQEV
;
A
#
# COMPACT_ATOMS: atom_id res chain seq x y z
N ILE A 1 -11.76 -9.65 3.79
CA ILE A 1 -10.49 -8.93 3.63
C ILE A 1 -9.37 -9.93 3.46
N THR A 2 -8.58 -9.75 2.41
CA THR A 2 -7.39 -10.55 2.13
C THR A 2 -6.17 -9.64 2.21
N SER A 3 -5.11 -10.07 2.85
CA SER A 3 -3.87 -9.30 2.99
C SER A 3 -2.64 -10.19 2.90
N GLY A 4 -1.49 -9.58 2.70
CA GLY A 4 -0.22 -10.27 2.63
C GLY A 4 0.93 -9.31 2.38
N SER A 5 2.08 -9.86 2.10
CA SER A 5 3.30 -9.13 1.79
C SER A 5 4.05 -9.84 0.67
N GLU A 6 4.55 -9.07 -0.28
CA GLU A 6 5.28 -9.58 -1.43
C GLU A 6 6.62 -8.86 -1.58
N SER A 7 7.63 -9.57 -2.09
CA SER A 7 8.93 -9.00 -2.42
C SER A 7 9.16 -9.06 -3.92
N TYR A 8 9.53 -7.93 -4.50
CA TYR A 8 9.81 -7.81 -5.93
C TYR A 8 11.30 -7.62 -6.21
N ARG A 9 12.14 -7.88 -5.20
CA ARG A 9 13.59 -7.68 -5.32
C ARG A 9 14.16 -8.46 -6.49
N PRO A 10 14.98 -7.83 -7.37
CA PRO A 10 15.64 -8.52 -8.47
C PRO A 10 16.59 -9.60 -7.95
N GLN A 11 16.72 -10.69 -8.70
CA GLN A 11 17.73 -11.70 -8.44
C GLN A 11 19.11 -11.19 -8.86
N ARG A 12 20.16 -11.87 -8.40
CA ARG A 12 21.56 -11.45 -8.54
C ARG A 12 21.97 -11.05 -9.96
N PHE A 13 21.46 -11.74 -10.97
CA PHE A 13 21.83 -11.51 -12.38
C PHE A 13 20.74 -10.81 -13.20
N GLU A 14 19.73 -10.28 -12.54
CA GLU A 14 18.64 -9.57 -13.20
C GLU A 14 18.87 -8.06 -13.17
N GLY A 15 18.34 -7.38 -14.19
CA GLY A 15 18.30 -5.91 -14.20
C GLY A 15 17.29 -5.34 -13.21
N GLY A 16 17.51 -4.09 -12.79
CA GLY A 16 16.64 -3.41 -11.83
C GLY A 16 15.18 -3.25 -12.28
N GLY A 17 14.94 -3.29 -13.58
CA GLY A 17 13.58 -3.23 -14.13
C GLY A 17 12.71 -4.44 -13.81
N MET A 18 13.30 -5.58 -13.48
CA MET A 18 12.56 -6.78 -13.11
C MET A 18 11.71 -6.58 -11.85
N ARG A 19 12.14 -5.73 -10.92
CA ARG A 19 11.37 -5.35 -9.74
C ARG A 19 10.00 -4.80 -10.15
N PHE A 20 9.99 -3.84 -11.05
CA PHE A 20 8.78 -3.15 -11.47
C PHE A 20 7.93 -4.00 -12.42
N LEU A 21 8.55 -4.83 -13.22
CA LEU A 21 7.84 -5.78 -14.07
C LEU A 21 7.09 -6.82 -13.23
N ARG A 22 7.70 -7.36 -12.17
CA ARG A 22 7.04 -8.28 -11.24
C ARG A 22 5.90 -7.61 -10.50
N PHE A 23 6.09 -6.38 -10.05
CA PHE A 23 5.05 -5.60 -9.40
C PHE A 23 3.86 -5.38 -10.33
N LYS A 24 4.10 -5.01 -11.56
CA LYS A 24 3.06 -4.82 -12.57
C LYS A 24 2.28 -6.12 -12.85
N ARG A 25 2.97 -7.24 -12.95
CA ARG A 25 2.33 -8.55 -13.12
C ARG A 25 1.44 -8.90 -11.93
N TRP A 26 1.93 -8.64 -10.72
CA TRP A 26 1.16 -8.87 -9.51
C TRP A 26 -0.11 -8.03 -9.46
N LEU A 27 -0.03 -6.75 -9.82
CA LEU A 27 -1.21 -5.88 -9.93
C LEU A 27 -2.25 -6.46 -10.89
N THR A 28 -1.83 -6.95 -12.04
CA THR A 28 -2.71 -7.58 -13.03
C THR A 28 -3.35 -8.86 -12.48
N GLU A 29 -2.60 -9.68 -11.78
CA GLU A 29 -3.10 -10.91 -11.14
C GLU A 29 -4.15 -10.58 -10.08
N ILE A 30 -3.92 -9.58 -9.24
CA ILE A 30 -4.89 -9.12 -8.24
C ILE A 30 -6.17 -8.65 -8.92
N LYS A 31 -6.06 -7.83 -9.95
CA LYS A 31 -7.23 -7.35 -10.71
C LYS A 31 -8.06 -8.50 -11.26
N GLN A 32 -7.42 -9.51 -11.81
CA GLN A 32 -8.08 -10.69 -12.36
C GLN A 32 -8.75 -11.53 -11.27
N SER A 33 -8.06 -11.75 -10.13
CA SER A 33 -8.58 -12.57 -9.03
C SER A 33 -9.73 -11.92 -8.26
N CYS A 34 -9.79 -10.59 -8.25
CA CYS A 34 -10.82 -9.82 -7.54
C CYS A 34 -12.00 -9.41 -8.43
N ASP A 35 -12.04 -9.87 -9.68
CA ASP A 35 -13.07 -9.48 -10.67
C ASP A 35 -13.13 -7.95 -10.87
N GLY A 36 -11.97 -7.32 -10.89
CA GLY A 36 -11.81 -5.88 -11.03
C GLY A 36 -11.40 -5.18 -9.74
N ILE A 37 -11.05 -3.92 -9.86
CA ILE A 37 -10.65 -3.05 -8.75
C ILE A 37 -11.42 -1.73 -8.90
N ASP A 38 -12.19 -1.36 -7.89
CA ASP A 38 -13.00 -0.13 -7.91
C ASP A 38 -12.16 1.12 -7.66
N CYS A 39 -11.21 1.03 -6.74
CA CYS A 39 -10.25 2.09 -6.45
C CYS A 39 -9.01 1.50 -5.76
N LEU A 40 -7.91 2.25 -5.80
CA LEU A 40 -6.65 1.82 -5.24
C LEU A 40 -6.09 2.93 -4.35
N HIS A 41 -5.63 2.56 -3.17
CA HIS A 41 -4.99 3.50 -2.24
C HIS A 41 -3.55 3.04 -1.98
N PHE A 42 -2.66 4.01 -1.85
CA PHE A 42 -1.26 3.74 -1.52
C PHE A 42 -0.74 4.72 -0.47
N GLU A 43 0.27 4.31 0.26
CA GLU A 43 0.92 5.14 1.26
C GLU A 43 1.75 6.23 0.57
N GLU A 44 1.44 7.50 0.85
CA GLU A 44 2.21 8.63 0.34
C GLU A 44 3.38 8.92 1.28
N VAL A 45 4.58 8.53 0.88
CA VAL A 45 5.81 8.72 1.64
C VAL A 45 6.58 9.91 1.09
N ARG A 46 6.78 10.95 1.90
CA ARG A 46 7.46 12.18 1.49
C ARG A 46 8.94 12.22 1.88
N ARG A 47 9.32 11.47 2.92
CA ARG A 47 10.70 11.41 3.41
C ARG A 47 11.21 9.98 3.35
N HIS A 48 12.41 9.81 2.81
CA HIS A 48 13.04 8.52 2.63
C HIS A 48 14.38 8.48 3.36
N VAL A 49 14.75 7.29 3.86
CA VAL A 49 15.99 7.07 4.61
C VAL A 49 17.25 7.16 3.75
N SER A 50 17.10 7.03 2.41
CA SER A 50 18.22 7.08 1.48
C SER A 50 17.75 7.46 0.06
N THR A 51 18.70 7.80 -0.79
CA THR A 51 18.46 8.03 -2.22
C THR A 51 17.93 6.76 -2.89
N ASP A 52 18.48 5.60 -2.56
CA ASP A 52 18.03 4.33 -3.13
C ASP A 52 16.57 4.01 -2.73
N ALA A 53 16.20 4.27 -1.49
CA ALA A 53 14.81 4.11 -1.04
C ALA A 53 13.87 5.07 -1.79
N ALA A 54 14.29 6.31 -2.00
CA ALA A 54 13.50 7.28 -2.76
C ALA A 54 13.33 6.85 -4.22
N HIS A 55 14.38 6.35 -4.86
CA HIS A 55 14.32 5.85 -6.24
C HIS A 55 13.40 4.62 -6.35
N ALA A 56 13.50 3.68 -5.42
CA ALA A 56 12.63 2.50 -5.40
C ALA A 56 11.16 2.89 -5.25
N TYR A 57 10.86 3.76 -4.28
CA TYR A 57 9.50 4.27 -4.07
C TYR A 57 8.97 4.97 -5.31
N GLY A 58 9.75 5.87 -5.92
CA GLY A 58 9.37 6.58 -7.14
C GLY A 58 9.10 5.63 -8.30
N GLY A 59 9.89 4.59 -8.46
CA GLY A 59 9.69 3.55 -9.47
C GLY A 59 8.39 2.76 -9.26
N PHE A 60 8.11 2.34 -8.03
CA PHE A 60 6.85 1.68 -7.68
C PHE A 60 5.66 2.61 -7.91
N LEU A 61 5.77 3.86 -7.48
CA LEU A 61 4.69 4.84 -7.65
C LEU A 61 4.40 5.12 -9.12
N ALA A 62 5.42 5.32 -9.94
CA ALA A 62 5.26 5.54 -11.37
C ALA A 62 4.61 4.32 -12.06
N THR A 63 5.05 3.12 -11.72
CA THR A 63 4.49 1.87 -12.25
C THR A 63 3.02 1.71 -11.85
N LEU A 64 2.71 1.94 -10.57
CA LEU A 64 1.37 1.83 -10.03
C LEU A 64 0.40 2.81 -10.70
N THR A 65 0.76 4.08 -10.73
CA THR A 65 -0.12 5.13 -11.26
C THR A 65 -0.33 4.98 -12.77
N ALA A 66 0.73 4.65 -13.52
CA ALA A 66 0.62 4.36 -14.95
C ALA A 66 -0.28 3.14 -15.22
N TRP A 67 -0.13 2.09 -14.42
CA TRP A 67 -0.98 0.90 -14.54
C TRP A 67 -2.45 1.23 -14.23
N CYS A 68 -2.71 2.03 -13.19
CA CYS A 68 -4.06 2.48 -12.86
C CYS A 68 -4.68 3.31 -13.99
N GLU A 69 -3.92 4.24 -14.58
CA GLU A 69 -4.38 5.04 -15.73
C GLU A 69 -4.73 4.15 -16.92
N HIS A 70 -3.87 3.18 -17.22
CA HIS A 70 -4.11 2.24 -18.34
C HIS A 70 -5.41 1.45 -18.15
N HIS A 71 -5.72 1.04 -16.93
CA HIS A 71 -6.92 0.26 -16.60
C HIS A 71 -8.11 1.10 -16.15
N GLN A 72 -8.00 2.42 -16.17
CA GLN A 72 -9.03 3.36 -15.75
C GLN A 72 -9.51 3.11 -14.30
N ILE A 73 -8.56 2.83 -13.41
CA ILE A 73 -8.81 2.61 -11.98
C ILE A 73 -8.47 3.90 -11.23
N PRO A 74 -9.42 4.48 -10.48
CA PRO A 74 -9.12 5.62 -9.60
C PRO A 74 -8.08 5.23 -8.54
N TYR A 75 -7.18 6.15 -8.23
CA TYR A 75 -6.16 5.91 -7.21
C TYR A 75 -5.94 7.15 -6.35
N GLN A 76 -5.52 6.95 -5.11
CA GLN A 76 -5.30 8.02 -4.16
C GLN A 76 -4.13 7.68 -3.23
N GLY A 77 -3.19 8.63 -3.10
CA GLY A 77 -2.16 8.58 -2.08
C GLY A 77 -2.71 9.07 -0.74
N VAL A 78 -2.32 8.41 0.34
CA VAL A 78 -2.74 8.78 1.70
C VAL A 78 -1.49 9.00 2.55
N PRO A 79 -1.33 10.19 3.17
CA PRO A 79 -0.16 10.47 4.00
C PRO A 79 -0.01 9.50 5.17
N VAL A 80 1.23 9.12 5.48
CA VAL A 80 1.57 8.20 6.57
C VAL A 80 0.93 8.62 7.89
N GLY A 81 1.02 9.91 8.24
CA GLY A 81 0.44 10.44 9.47
C GLY A 81 -1.07 10.27 9.55
N THR A 82 -1.77 10.42 8.44
CA THR A 82 -3.23 10.21 8.35
C THR A 82 -3.60 8.77 8.65
N ILE A 83 -2.88 7.81 8.07
CA ILE A 83 -3.10 6.38 8.29
C ILE A 83 -2.85 6.02 9.76
N LYS A 84 -1.71 6.46 10.31
CA LYS A 84 -1.34 6.20 11.72
C LYS A 84 -2.34 6.77 12.69
N LYS A 85 -2.78 8.00 12.47
CA LYS A 85 -3.78 8.66 13.32
C LYS A 85 -5.10 7.90 13.33
N HIS A 86 -5.51 7.38 12.19
CA HIS A 86 -6.75 6.62 12.08
C HIS A 86 -6.73 5.34 12.93
N VAL A 87 -5.65 4.56 12.85
CA VAL A 87 -5.60 3.24 13.50
C VAL A 87 -5.07 3.28 14.93
N THR A 88 -4.23 4.26 15.30
CA THR A 88 -3.64 4.37 16.65
C THR A 88 -4.14 5.56 17.47
N GLY A 89 -4.75 6.55 16.82
CA GLY A 89 -5.12 7.82 17.43
C GLY A 89 -4.01 8.87 17.40
N GLN A 90 -2.80 8.53 16.95
CA GLN A 90 -1.64 9.43 16.93
C GLN A 90 -0.92 9.37 15.57
N GLY A 91 -0.81 10.52 14.91
CA GLY A 91 -0.21 10.64 13.59
C GLY A 91 1.29 10.36 13.52
N HIS A 92 1.99 10.39 14.66
CA HIS A 92 3.41 10.10 14.77
C HIS A 92 3.71 8.77 15.48
N ALA A 93 2.72 7.90 15.56
CA ALA A 93 2.88 6.58 16.17
C ALA A 93 3.99 5.77 15.52
N GLY A 94 4.67 4.96 16.30
CA GLY A 94 5.72 4.09 15.82
C GLY A 94 5.17 2.83 15.14
N LYS A 95 6.08 2.10 14.50
CA LYS A 95 5.81 0.84 13.81
C LYS A 95 5.09 -0.18 14.71
N ASP A 96 5.57 -0.33 15.95
CA ASP A 96 5.00 -1.30 16.91
C ASP A 96 3.58 -0.93 17.32
N ASP A 97 3.26 0.35 17.40
CA ASP A 97 1.90 0.81 17.72
C ASP A 97 0.91 0.47 16.60
N VAL A 98 1.32 0.64 15.34
CA VAL A 98 0.51 0.27 14.18
C VAL A 98 0.26 -1.24 14.16
N ILE A 99 1.30 -2.04 14.36
CA ILE A 99 1.19 -3.50 14.41
C ILE A 99 0.24 -3.93 15.53
N ALA A 100 0.41 -3.38 16.74
CA ALA A 100 -0.45 -3.69 17.88
C ALA A 100 -1.92 -3.33 17.60
N SER A 101 -2.17 -2.19 16.95
CA SER A 101 -3.53 -1.76 16.59
C SER A 101 -4.18 -2.71 15.59
N ILE A 102 -3.41 -3.22 14.62
CA ILE A 102 -3.89 -4.18 13.62
C ILE A 102 -4.16 -5.55 14.26
N ILE A 103 -3.30 -6.01 15.17
CA ILE A 103 -3.52 -7.23 15.93
C ILE A 103 -4.79 -7.12 16.78
N ALA A 104 -5.00 -5.97 17.43
CA ALA A 104 -6.20 -5.72 18.23
C ALA A 104 -7.49 -5.77 17.41
N ARG A 105 -7.41 -5.51 16.10
CA ARG A 105 -8.54 -5.61 15.17
C ARG A 105 -8.79 -7.05 14.67
N GLY A 106 -8.00 -8.02 15.10
CA GLY A 106 -8.20 -9.44 14.78
C GLY A 106 -7.31 -9.97 13.66
N TYR A 107 -6.31 -9.22 13.22
CA TYR A 107 -5.39 -9.64 12.17
C TYR A 107 -4.08 -10.20 12.75
N ALA A 108 -3.35 -10.95 11.93
CA ALA A 108 -2.05 -11.50 12.27
C ALA A 108 -1.04 -11.16 11.15
N PRO A 109 -0.59 -9.89 11.07
CA PRO A 109 0.33 -9.48 10.00
C PRO A 109 1.68 -10.18 10.14
N VAL A 110 2.25 -10.63 9.00
CA VAL A 110 3.55 -11.32 8.98
C VAL A 110 4.71 -10.35 9.12
N ASP A 111 4.49 -9.07 8.77
CA ASP A 111 5.49 -8.01 8.89
C ASP A 111 4.80 -6.63 9.01
N ASP A 112 5.62 -5.59 9.15
CA ASP A 112 5.14 -4.21 9.23
C ASP A 112 4.49 -3.73 7.93
N ASN A 113 4.92 -4.22 6.78
CA ASN A 113 4.34 -3.85 5.48
C ASN A 113 2.88 -4.31 5.37
N GLU A 114 2.59 -5.53 5.80
CA GLU A 114 1.20 -6.03 5.83
C GLU A 114 0.35 -5.25 6.83
N ALA A 115 0.91 -4.93 8.00
CA ALA A 115 0.22 -4.11 9.00
C ALA A 115 -0.11 -2.71 8.45
N ASP A 116 0.82 -2.07 7.75
CA ASP A 116 0.61 -0.76 7.13
C ASP A 116 -0.46 -0.82 6.04
N ALA A 117 -0.46 -1.87 5.23
CA ALA A 117 -1.48 -2.07 4.20
C ALA A 117 -2.88 -2.26 4.80
N LEU A 118 -3.00 -3.04 5.86
CA LEU A 118 -4.27 -3.22 6.59
C LEU A 118 -4.74 -1.92 7.23
N ALA A 119 -3.82 -1.14 7.81
CA ALA A 119 -4.14 0.17 8.37
C ALA A 119 -4.69 1.12 7.30
N LEU A 120 -4.06 1.16 6.15
CA LEU A 120 -4.51 1.96 5.01
C LEU A 120 -5.88 1.49 4.52
N LEU A 121 -6.11 0.19 4.43
CA LEU A 121 -7.40 -0.36 4.02
C LEU A 121 -8.52 0.08 4.98
N HIS A 122 -8.30 0.01 6.28
CA HIS A 122 -9.29 0.45 7.28
C HIS A 122 -9.59 1.94 7.17
N TRP A 123 -8.56 2.76 6.93
CA TRP A 123 -8.77 4.19 6.67
C TRP A 123 -9.64 4.40 5.42
N ALA A 124 -9.34 3.70 4.34
CA ALA A 124 -10.05 3.85 3.07
C ALA A 124 -11.52 3.41 3.18
N ILE A 125 -11.79 2.31 3.87
CA ILE A 125 -13.16 1.84 4.13
C ILE A 125 -13.95 2.89 4.88
N GLN A 126 -13.41 3.43 5.98
CA GLN A 126 -14.08 4.45 6.77
C GLN A 126 -14.30 5.73 5.97
N PHE A 127 -13.31 6.16 5.22
CA PHE A 127 -13.41 7.36 4.37
C PHE A 127 -14.54 7.23 3.34
N HIS A 128 -14.67 6.08 2.69
CA HIS A 128 -15.73 5.85 1.71
C HIS A 128 -17.10 5.71 2.36
N ASP A 129 -17.19 5.09 3.53
CA ASP A 129 -18.44 4.99 4.27
C ASP A 129 -18.93 6.38 4.68
N ASP A 130 -18.05 7.21 5.23
CA ASP A 130 -18.39 8.59 5.62
C ASP A 130 -18.87 9.42 4.41
N ALA A 131 -18.27 9.22 3.25
CA ALA A 131 -18.67 9.92 2.02
C ALA A 131 -20.06 9.51 1.53
N GLN A 132 -20.51 8.29 1.81
CA GLN A 132 -21.83 7.80 1.43
C GLN A 132 -22.95 8.28 2.35
N GLU A 133 -22.62 8.67 3.58
CA GLU A 133 -23.58 9.18 4.56
C GLU A 133 -24.00 10.65 4.33
N VAL A 134 -23.36 11.34 3.40
CA VAL A 134 -23.61 12.77 3.12
C VAL A 134 -24.74 12.94 2.06
#